data_fc5a8f404abaac0f0630c2e0dd5a05f7
#
_entry.id   fc5a8f404abaac0f0630c2e0dd5a05f7
#
_cell.length_a   1.000
_cell.length_b   1.000
_cell.length_c   1.000
_cell.angle_alpha   90.00
_cell.angle_beta   90.00
_cell.angle_gamma   90.00
#
_symmetry.space_group_name_H-M   'P 1'
#
loop_
_entity.id
_entity.type
_entity.pdbx_description
1 polymer ?
#
loop_
_entity_poly.entity_id
_entity_poly.type
_entity_poly.pdbx_seq_one_letter_code
_entity_poly.pdbx_strand_id
1 'polypeptide(L)'
;MATTKVEKVLNWGVAYTPEMDKGGQRPQPRWDTLRDQVREATDLGYDTAVAVETQHDPFLALAVAAQEPSPIELSTGIALAFTKSPVATAYVAWDLHTMSGGRLVLGLGSQVKGHVTRRFGMPWSKPAQRMKDYVGAMRACWHSWQSGEPLNFKSEHYNLSLMTPNFAPPPIAKPHIPVLIAAVQERMLQVAGEVCDGVRLHGIVTRRYLDEIAFPNLQKGFEKSGRPQAEWKNFEISGGGFLCVAPDRDALARAVEKMKSTIAFYGST
;
A
#
# COMPACT_ATOMS: atom_id res chain seq x y z
N MET A 1 1.94 -24.40 -4.81
CA MET A 1 2.54 -23.61 -3.73
C MET A 1 2.40 -22.16 -4.13
N ALA A 2 1.98 -21.26 -3.24
CA ALA A 2 2.02 -19.84 -3.52
C ALA A 2 3.49 -19.43 -3.72
N THR A 3 3.78 -18.71 -4.80
CA THR A 3 5.11 -18.15 -5.03
C THR A 3 5.36 -17.05 -4.01
N THR A 4 6.47 -17.11 -3.28
CA THR A 4 6.88 -16.06 -2.36
C THR A 4 7.45 -14.91 -3.19
N LYS A 5 6.84 -13.72 -3.09
CA LYS A 5 7.38 -12.48 -3.67
C LYS A 5 8.33 -11.80 -2.70
N VAL A 6 9.39 -11.21 -3.21
CA VAL A 6 10.36 -10.42 -2.43
C VAL A 6 10.24 -8.94 -2.83
N GLU A 7 10.05 -8.09 -1.84
CA GLU A 7 9.85 -6.65 -2.04
C GLU A 7 11.11 -5.85 -1.66
N LYS A 8 11.50 -4.88 -2.49
CA LYS A 8 12.52 -3.87 -2.17
C LYS A 8 11.86 -2.53 -1.87
N VAL A 9 12.06 -2.01 -0.66
CA VAL A 9 11.66 -0.64 -0.34
C VAL A 9 12.62 0.34 -1.02
N LEU A 10 12.06 1.22 -1.86
CA LEU A 10 12.81 2.29 -2.52
C LEU A 10 13.32 3.30 -1.47
N ASN A 11 14.59 3.64 -1.57
CA ASN A 11 15.23 4.60 -0.67
C ASN A 11 15.56 5.89 -1.43
N TRP A 12 14.76 6.91 -1.26
CA TRP A 12 15.04 8.24 -1.81
C TRP A 12 15.49 9.27 -0.74
N GLY A 13 16.07 8.81 0.35
CA GLY A 13 16.52 9.67 1.44
C GLY A 13 15.45 10.04 2.46
N VAL A 14 14.29 9.37 2.42
CA VAL A 14 13.11 9.72 3.23
C VAL A 14 12.86 8.73 4.37
N ALA A 15 13.74 7.75 4.56
CA ALA A 15 13.60 6.80 5.65
C ALA A 15 13.69 7.50 7.02
N TYR A 16 12.70 7.25 7.89
CA TYR A 16 12.77 7.69 9.28
C TYR A 16 14.02 7.10 9.95
N THR A 17 14.87 7.96 10.49
CA THR A 17 15.99 7.55 11.35
C THR A 17 15.84 8.24 12.70
N PRO A 18 16.20 7.59 13.83
CA PRO A 18 16.15 8.20 15.16
C PRO A 18 16.99 9.49 15.30
N GLU A 19 17.99 9.67 14.45
CA GLU A 19 18.80 10.88 14.38
C GLU A 19 17.99 12.11 13.92
N MET A 20 16.89 11.91 13.20
CA MET A 20 16.00 13.00 12.73
C MET A 20 15.28 13.70 13.89
N ASP A 21 15.02 12.99 14.99
CA ASP A 21 14.42 13.57 16.20
C ASP A 21 15.42 14.40 17.03
N LYS A 22 16.71 14.26 16.75
CA LYS A 22 17.79 15.00 17.44
C LYS A 22 18.22 16.28 16.73
N GLY A 23 17.41 16.79 15.79
CA GLY A 23 17.69 18.04 15.08
C GLY A 23 18.74 17.90 13.97
N GLY A 24 19.03 16.68 13.53
CA GLY A 24 19.91 16.42 12.39
C GLY A 24 19.34 16.96 11.08
N GLN A 25 20.25 17.31 10.14
CA GLN A 25 19.86 17.76 8.81
C GLN A 25 19.15 16.64 8.07
N ARG A 26 17.90 16.88 7.64
CA ARG A 26 17.11 15.91 6.86
C ARG A 26 17.66 15.85 5.44
N PRO A 27 17.97 14.66 4.91
CA PRO A 27 18.44 14.57 3.53
C PRO A 27 17.34 15.01 2.57
N GLN A 28 17.72 15.66 1.49
CA GLN A 28 16.80 15.96 0.39
C GLN A 28 16.43 14.67 -0.36
N PRO A 29 15.21 14.56 -0.88
CA PRO A 29 14.81 13.40 -1.68
C PRO A 29 15.73 13.24 -2.91
N ARG A 30 16.20 12.03 -3.14
CA ARG A 30 17.04 11.66 -4.27
C ARG A 30 16.18 11.02 -5.37
N TRP A 31 15.40 11.84 -6.06
CA TRP A 31 14.53 11.40 -7.16
C TRP A 31 15.31 10.79 -8.32
N ASP A 32 16.52 11.27 -8.56
CA ASP A 32 17.45 10.82 -9.58
C ASP A 32 17.85 9.34 -9.43
N THR A 33 17.86 8.80 -8.22
CA THR A 33 18.28 7.41 -7.96
C THR A 33 17.17 6.38 -8.07
N LEU A 34 15.91 6.78 -8.19
CA LEU A 34 14.78 5.86 -8.12
C LEU A 34 14.76 4.85 -9.27
N ARG A 35 15.07 5.29 -10.48
CA ARG A 35 15.16 4.40 -11.65
C ARG A 35 16.28 3.37 -11.50
N ASP A 36 17.44 3.80 -11.03
CA ASP A 36 18.59 2.92 -10.78
C ASP A 36 18.26 1.89 -9.71
N GLN A 37 17.52 2.27 -8.66
CA GLN A 37 17.08 1.33 -7.63
C GLN A 37 16.08 0.29 -8.17
N VAL A 38 15.20 0.67 -9.12
CA VAL A 38 14.30 -0.30 -9.78
C VAL A 38 15.10 -1.27 -10.63
N ARG A 39 16.08 -0.77 -11.39
CA ARG A 39 16.98 -1.61 -12.19
C ARG A 39 17.77 -2.58 -11.31
N GLU A 40 18.41 -2.07 -10.24
CA GLU A 40 19.12 -2.90 -9.27
C GLU A 40 18.20 -3.96 -8.65
N ALA A 41 16.98 -3.59 -8.26
CA ALA A 41 16.01 -4.55 -7.72
C ALA A 41 15.67 -5.65 -8.73
N THR A 42 15.53 -5.28 -10.01
CA THR A 42 15.29 -6.24 -11.10
C THR A 42 16.46 -7.21 -11.25
N ASP A 43 17.68 -6.68 -11.28
CA ASP A 43 18.92 -7.47 -11.46
C ASP A 43 19.15 -8.42 -10.28
N LEU A 44 18.74 -8.01 -9.07
CA LEU A 44 18.82 -8.81 -7.84
C LEU A 44 17.65 -9.81 -7.68
N GLY A 45 16.69 -9.83 -8.61
CA GLY A 45 15.58 -10.79 -8.59
C GLY A 45 14.48 -10.44 -7.59
N TYR A 46 14.28 -9.16 -7.25
CA TYR A 46 13.08 -8.73 -6.51
C TYR A 46 11.85 -8.75 -7.41
N ASP A 47 10.69 -9.03 -6.81
CA ASP A 47 9.40 -9.06 -7.51
C ASP A 47 8.71 -7.70 -7.52
N THR A 48 8.95 -6.87 -6.50
CA THR A 48 8.24 -5.60 -6.30
C THR A 48 9.18 -4.51 -5.75
N ALA A 49 9.08 -3.30 -6.28
CA ALA A 49 9.66 -2.09 -5.71
C ALA A 49 8.58 -1.26 -4.99
N VAL A 50 8.82 -0.95 -3.72
CA VAL A 50 7.81 -0.36 -2.82
C VAL A 50 8.17 1.06 -2.42
N ALA A 51 7.27 2.01 -2.63
CA ALA A 51 7.35 3.37 -2.13
C ALA A 51 6.50 3.57 -0.87
N VAL A 52 7.07 4.18 0.18
CA VAL A 52 6.39 4.43 1.46
C VAL A 52 5.97 5.91 1.60
N GLU A 53 4.80 6.18 2.18
CA GLU A 53 4.34 7.54 2.50
C GLU A 53 4.74 7.93 3.93
N THR A 54 5.74 8.79 4.05
CA THR A 54 6.19 9.36 5.33
C THR A 54 6.22 10.88 5.29
N GLN A 55 7.26 11.46 4.70
CA GLN A 55 7.47 12.91 4.53
C GLN A 55 7.06 13.40 3.14
N HIS A 56 7.01 12.51 2.17
CA HIS A 56 6.69 12.78 0.76
C HIS A 56 5.62 11.82 0.25
N ASP A 57 4.96 12.24 -0.83
CA ASP A 57 3.93 11.45 -1.48
C ASP A 57 4.56 10.28 -2.27
N PRO A 58 4.17 9.03 -2.03
CA PRO A 58 4.76 7.86 -2.66
C PRO A 58 4.43 7.76 -4.16
N PHE A 59 3.35 8.37 -4.61
CA PHE A 59 2.95 8.35 -6.02
C PHE A 59 3.94 9.09 -6.91
N LEU A 60 4.55 10.18 -6.42
CA LEU A 60 5.61 10.88 -7.15
C LEU A 60 6.84 10.00 -7.34
N ALA A 61 7.23 9.26 -6.31
CA ALA A 61 8.35 8.33 -6.41
C ALA A 61 8.05 7.20 -7.40
N LEU A 62 6.85 6.65 -7.37
CA LEU A 62 6.42 5.62 -8.32
C LEU A 62 6.30 6.15 -9.75
N ALA A 63 5.92 7.42 -9.96
CA ALA A 63 5.91 8.03 -11.29
C ALA A 63 7.31 8.09 -11.91
N VAL A 64 8.34 8.40 -11.11
CA VAL A 64 9.74 8.34 -11.56
C VAL A 64 10.18 6.89 -11.78
N ALA A 65 9.88 5.99 -10.85
CA ALA A 65 10.21 4.57 -10.95
C ALA A 65 9.57 3.89 -12.17
N ALA A 66 8.35 4.29 -12.54
CA ALA A 66 7.62 3.75 -13.68
C ALA A 66 8.31 4.01 -15.03
N GLN A 67 9.20 5.00 -15.11
CA GLN A 67 9.99 5.31 -16.30
C GLN A 67 11.09 4.27 -16.56
N GLU A 68 11.43 3.43 -15.59
CA GLU A 68 12.41 2.36 -15.79
C GLU A 68 11.72 1.15 -16.41
N PRO A 69 12.17 0.69 -17.61
CA PRO A 69 11.72 -0.56 -18.20
C PRO A 69 12.14 -1.74 -17.31
N SER A 70 11.17 -2.38 -16.69
CA SER A 70 11.41 -3.48 -15.76
C SER A 70 10.14 -4.36 -15.67
N PRO A 71 10.27 -5.66 -15.42
CA PRO A 71 9.12 -6.54 -15.21
C PRO A 71 8.55 -6.47 -13.79
N ILE A 72 9.30 -5.94 -12.81
CA ILE A 72 8.87 -5.95 -11.41
C ILE A 72 7.67 -5.03 -11.15
N GLU A 73 6.87 -5.40 -10.18
CA GLU A 73 5.74 -4.59 -9.73
C GLU A 73 6.22 -3.30 -9.05
N LEU A 74 5.38 -2.28 -9.12
CA LEU A 74 5.56 -1.02 -8.39
C LEU A 74 4.43 -0.87 -7.38
N SER A 75 4.74 -0.67 -6.10
CA SER A 75 3.72 -0.67 -5.08
C SER A 75 3.87 0.48 -4.07
N THR A 76 2.75 0.92 -3.50
CA THR A 76 2.78 1.75 -2.31
C THR A 76 2.74 0.87 -1.04
N GLY A 77 3.62 1.14 -0.09
CA GLY A 77 3.68 0.37 1.16
C GLY A 77 3.69 1.23 2.42
N ILE A 78 2.66 2.01 2.66
CA ILE A 78 1.35 2.22 2.03
C ILE A 78 1.15 3.70 1.67
N ALA A 79 0.19 3.98 0.78
CA ALA A 79 -0.35 5.33 0.61
C ALA A 79 -1.50 5.58 1.58
N LEU A 80 -1.60 6.83 2.09
CA LEU A 80 -2.59 7.20 3.10
C LEU A 80 -3.96 7.48 2.44
N ALA A 81 -4.91 6.57 2.61
CA ALA A 81 -6.24 6.66 2.00
C ALA A 81 -7.05 7.85 2.53
N PHE A 82 -7.09 8.06 3.86
CA PHE A 82 -8.02 9.01 4.47
C PHE A 82 -7.58 10.47 4.39
N THR A 83 -6.44 10.72 3.79
CA THR A 83 -5.92 12.08 3.53
C THR A 83 -6.27 12.59 2.12
N LYS A 84 -6.79 11.71 1.26
CA LYS A 84 -7.12 11.97 -0.14
C LYS A 84 -8.56 11.50 -0.44
N SER A 85 -9.21 12.04 -1.46
CA SER A 85 -10.48 11.49 -1.91
C SER A 85 -10.27 10.17 -2.68
N PRO A 86 -11.23 9.21 -2.65
CA PRO A 86 -11.10 7.99 -3.43
C PRO A 86 -11.02 8.25 -4.94
N VAL A 87 -11.68 9.28 -5.44
CA VAL A 87 -11.63 9.67 -6.86
C VAL A 87 -10.23 10.16 -7.23
N ALA A 88 -9.62 11.04 -6.40
CA ALA A 88 -8.26 11.51 -6.65
C ALA A 88 -7.23 10.37 -6.64
N THR A 89 -7.38 9.43 -5.71
CA THR A 89 -6.52 8.25 -5.67
C THR A 89 -6.77 7.32 -6.87
N ALA A 90 -8.04 7.19 -7.30
CA ALA A 90 -8.37 6.40 -8.48
C ALA A 90 -7.69 6.95 -9.75
N TYR A 91 -7.68 8.28 -9.96
CA TYR A 91 -6.97 8.91 -11.08
C TYR A 91 -5.47 8.61 -11.04
N VAL A 92 -4.83 8.90 -9.92
CA VAL A 92 -3.37 8.67 -9.79
C VAL A 92 -3.02 7.20 -10.01
N ALA A 93 -3.81 6.28 -9.47
CA ALA A 93 -3.57 4.85 -9.66
C ALA A 93 -3.78 4.42 -11.13
N TRP A 94 -4.78 4.95 -11.81
CA TRP A 94 -5.04 4.68 -13.23
C TRP A 94 -3.89 5.13 -14.11
N ASP A 95 -3.42 6.36 -13.88
CA ASP A 95 -2.30 6.93 -14.63
C ASP A 95 -1.01 6.17 -14.38
N LEU A 96 -0.66 5.89 -13.11
CA LEU A 96 0.53 5.12 -12.76
C LEU A 96 0.49 3.70 -13.28
N HIS A 97 -0.68 3.05 -13.26
CA HIS A 97 -0.85 1.71 -13.81
C HIS A 97 -0.61 1.70 -15.33
N THR A 98 -1.12 2.71 -16.02
CA THR A 98 -0.88 2.92 -17.45
C THR A 98 0.59 3.21 -17.73
N MET A 99 1.19 4.19 -17.03
CA MET A 99 2.61 4.57 -17.18
C MET A 99 3.56 3.39 -16.94
N SER A 100 3.24 2.53 -15.99
CA SER A 100 4.04 1.37 -15.66
C SER A 100 3.78 0.14 -16.55
N GLY A 101 2.89 0.24 -17.55
CA GLY A 101 2.52 -0.90 -18.39
C GLY A 101 1.71 -1.98 -17.66
N GLY A 102 0.97 -1.60 -16.62
CA GLY A 102 0.12 -2.49 -15.84
C GLY A 102 0.83 -3.16 -14.67
N ARG A 103 1.86 -2.52 -14.09
CA ARG A 103 2.67 -3.06 -12.99
C ARG A 103 2.31 -2.49 -11.61
N LEU A 104 1.37 -1.53 -11.51
CA LEU A 104 1.01 -0.95 -10.21
C LEU A 104 0.23 -1.93 -9.35
N VAL A 105 0.65 -2.06 -8.11
CA VAL A 105 -0.10 -2.68 -6.99
C VAL A 105 -0.35 -1.61 -5.93
N LEU A 106 -1.61 -1.25 -5.71
CA LEU A 106 -1.96 -0.14 -4.84
C LEU A 106 -2.11 -0.60 -3.38
N GLY A 107 -1.11 -0.33 -2.55
CA GLY A 107 -1.15 -0.56 -1.10
C GLY A 107 -1.68 0.67 -0.37
N LEU A 108 -2.79 0.55 0.36
CA LEU A 108 -3.45 1.63 1.10
C LEU A 108 -3.44 1.41 2.60
N GLY A 109 -3.47 2.49 3.37
CA GLY A 109 -3.65 2.43 4.82
C GLY A 109 -4.46 3.59 5.37
N SER A 110 -5.13 3.35 6.49
CA SER A 110 -5.97 4.37 7.16
C SER A 110 -5.15 5.45 7.87
N GLN A 111 -3.92 5.19 8.21
CA GLN A 111 -3.14 5.92 9.21
C GLN A 111 -3.85 5.88 10.60
N VAL A 112 -3.21 6.39 11.64
CA VAL A 112 -3.82 6.51 12.98
C VAL A 112 -4.60 7.81 13.13
N LYS A 113 -5.62 7.80 14.00
CA LYS A 113 -6.53 8.94 14.23
C LYS A 113 -5.80 10.26 14.44
N GLY A 114 -4.77 10.28 15.29
CA GLY A 114 -4.03 11.50 15.62
C GLY A 114 -3.38 12.16 14.40
N HIS A 115 -2.80 11.39 13.49
CA HIS A 115 -2.24 11.93 12.27
C HIS A 115 -3.33 12.41 11.30
N VAL A 116 -4.39 11.62 11.10
CA VAL A 116 -5.49 12.01 10.20
C VAL A 116 -6.12 13.33 10.63
N THR A 117 -6.41 13.48 11.94
CA THR A 117 -7.13 14.66 12.43
C THR A 117 -6.23 15.87 12.67
N ARG A 118 -5.02 15.70 13.25
CA ARG A 118 -4.18 16.83 13.69
C ARG A 118 -3.08 17.21 12.70
N ARG A 119 -2.60 16.24 11.88
CA ARG A 119 -1.58 16.51 10.87
C ARG A 119 -2.22 16.85 9.51
N PHE A 120 -3.29 16.15 9.13
CA PHE A 120 -3.94 16.32 7.84
C PHE A 120 -5.27 17.09 7.90
N GLY A 121 -5.79 17.41 9.10
CA GLY A 121 -7.04 18.15 9.25
C GLY A 121 -8.30 17.42 8.75
N MET A 122 -8.22 16.08 8.59
CA MET A 122 -9.30 15.30 8.01
C MET A 122 -10.17 14.64 9.09
N PRO A 123 -11.48 14.44 8.82
CA PRO A 123 -12.37 13.77 9.76
C PRO A 123 -12.00 12.30 9.94
N TRP A 124 -12.25 11.80 11.15
CA TRP A 124 -12.06 10.39 11.50
C TRP A 124 -13.38 9.76 11.91
N SER A 125 -13.76 8.68 11.23
CA SER A 125 -14.96 7.89 11.55
C SER A 125 -14.81 6.46 11.06
N LYS A 126 -15.27 5.48 11.84
CA LYS A 126 -15.44 4.06 11.47
C LYS A 126 -14.39 3.53 10.47
N PRO A 127 -13.09 3.46 10.80
CA PRO A 127 -12.02 3.31 9.82
C PRO A 127 -12.14 2.06 8.93
N ALA A 128 -12.62 0.94 9.46
CA ALA A 128 -12.81 -0.28 8.65
C ALA A 128 -13.93 -0.10 7.62
N GLN A 129 -15.09 0.44 8.02
CA GLN A 129 -16.18 0.72 7.09
C GLN A 129 -15.77 1.78 6.05
N ARG A 130 -15.11 2.85 6.49
CA ARG A 130 -14.63 3.89 5.59
C ARG A 130 -13.61 3.34 4.57
N MET A 131 -12.73 2.42 4.97
CA MET A 131 -11.79 1.78 4.05
C MET A 131 -12.51 0.91 3.02
N LYS A 132 -13.51 0.11 3.45
CA LYS A 132 -14.37 -0.64 2.54
C LYS A 132 -15.05 0.26 1.51
N ASP A 133 -15.64 1.35 1.98
CA ASP A 133 -16.32 2.33 1.12
C ASP A 133 -15.32 3.03 0.17
N TYR A 134 -14.11 3.31 0.65
CA TYR A 134 -13.05 3.94 -0.14
C TYR A 134 -12.60 3.06 -1.31
N VAL A 135 -12.33 1.78 -1.04
CA VAL A 135 -11.95 0.81 -2.08
C VAL A 135 -13.11 0.61 -3.07
N GLY A 136 -14.34 0.49 -2.58
CA GLY A 136 -15.54 0.39 -3.42
C GLY A 136 -15.72 1.61 -4.34
N ALA A 137 -15.51 2.82 -3.81
CA ALA A 137 -15.60 4.06 -4.56
C ALA A 137 -14.54 4.13 -5.68
N MET A 138 -13.28 3.76 -5.41
CA MET A 138 -12.24 3.69 -6.45
C MET A 138 -12.58 2.68 -7.54
N ARG A 139 -13.03 1.47 -7.16
CA ARG A 139 -13.40 0.43 -8.13
C ARG A 139 -14.58 0.86 -8.99
N ALA A 140 -15.54 1.60 -8.42
CA ALA A 140 -16.66 2.17 -9.18
C ALA A 140 -16.17 3.21 -10.22
N CYS A 141 -15.19 4.04 -9.87
CA CYS A 141 -14.56 4.95 -10.83
C CYS A 141 -13.89 4.19 -11.97
N TRP A 142 -13.03 3.21 -11.66
CA TRP A 142 -12.33 2.40 -12.67
C TRP A 142 -13.30 1.63 -13.56
N HIS A 143 -14.38 1.08 -12.99
CA HIS A 143 -15.42 0.44 -13.77
C HIS A 143 -16.09 1.41 -14.75
N SER A 144 -16.52 2.59 -14.26
CA SER A 144 -17.13 3.64 -15.09
C SER A 144 -16.20 4.08 -16.23
N TRP A 145 -14.91 4.29 -15.95
CA TRP A 145 -13.94 4.69 -16.98
C TRP A 145 -13.67 3.59 -18.00
N GLN A 146 -13.63 2.33 -17.56
CA GLN A 146 -13.37 1.20 -18.46
C GLN A 146 -14.57 0.83 -19.31
N SER A 147 -15.80 0.84 -18.75
CA SER A 147 -17.01 0.43 -19.44
C SER A 147 -17.75 1.55 -20.17
N GLY A 148 -17.51 2.80 -19.78
CA GLY A 148 -18.31 3.96 -20.21
C GLY A 148 -19.65 4.10 -19.51
N GLU A 149 -19.96 3.21 -18.54
CA GLU A 149 -21.20 3.29 -17.76
C GLU A 149 -21.20 4.50 -16.82
N PRO A 150 -22.35 5.12 -16.53
CA PRO A 150 -22.44 6.24 -15.60
C PRO A 150 -21.90 5.86 -14.22
N LEU A 151 -21.11 6.74 -13.61
CA LEU A 151 -20.66 6.57 -12.24
C LEU A 151 -21.85 6.64 -11.28
N ASN A 152 -22.09 5.55 -10.55
CA ASN A 152 -23.12 5.46 -9.54
C ASN A 152 -22.63 4.62 -8.37
N PHE A 153 -22.10 5.28 -7.34
CA PHE A 153 -21.65 4.64 -6.10
C PHE A 153 -22.18 5.39 -4.89
N LYS A 154 -22.87 4.69 -4.01
CA LYS A 154 -23.41 5.24 -2.77
C LYS A 154 -23.09 4.32 -1.60
N SER A 155 -22.47 4.90 -0.57
CA SER A 155 -22.15 4.22 0.68
C SER A 155 -22.37 5.14 1.88
N GLU A 156 -21.97 4.71 3.08
CA GLU A 156 -22.03 5.56 4.27
C GLU A 156 -21.13 6.79 4.15
N HIS A 157 -19.93 6.65 3.52
CA HIS A 157 -18.90 7.69 3.50
C HIS A 157 -18.78 8.42 2.17
N TYR A 158 -19.23 7.84 1.07
CA TYR A 158 -19.05 8.40 -0.27
C TYR A 158 -20.31 8.27 -1.11
N ASN A 159 -20.66 9.36 -1.82
CA ASN A 159 -21.74 9.39 -2.79
C ASN A 159 -21.19 9.99 -4.09
N LEU A 160 -20.95 9.15 -5.10
CA LEU A 160 -20.37 9.50 -6.38
C LEU A 160 -21.38 9.23 -7.48
N SER A 161 -21.89 10.29 -8.12
CA SER A 161 -22.92 10.21 -9.15
C SER A 161 -22.65 11.12 -10.34
N LEU A 162 -21.45 11.70 -10.42
CA LEU A 162 -21.07 12.61 -11.50
C LEU A 162 -19.73 12.20 -12.07
N MET A 163 -19.73 11.82 -13.36
CA MET A 163 -18.53 11.63 -14.17
C MET A 163 -18.90 11.99 -15.61
N THR A 164 -18.49 13.17 -16.05
CA THR A 164 -18.75 13.58 -17.44
C THR A 164 -17.61 13.12 -18.35
N PRO A 165 -17.84 12.96 -19.66
CA PRO A 165 -16.81 12.45 -20.59
C PRO A 165 -15.48 13.21 -20.56
N ASN A 166 -15.51 14.53 -20.29
CA ASN A 166 -14.31 15.35 -20.21
C ASN A 166 -13.41 15.02 -19.00
N PHE A 167 -13.95 14.36 -18.00
CA PHE A 167 -13.24 13.98 -16.77
C PHE A 167 -13.04 12.47 -16.62
N ALA A 168 -13.57 11.67 -17.55
CA ALA A 168 -13.36 10.23 -17.57
C ALA A 168 -12.08 9.91 -18.35
N PRO A 169 -11.06 9.30 -17.73
CA PRO A 169 -9.91 8.76 -18.46
C PRO A 169 -10.34 7.73 -19.51
N PRO A 170 -9.58 7.56 -20.60
CA PRO A 170 -9.87 6.52 -21.57
C PRO A 170 -9.69 5.11 -20.97
N PRO A 171 -10.39 4.10 -21.52
CA PRO A 171 -10.16 2.70 -21.17
C PRO A 171 -8.68 2.29 -21.39
N ILE A 172 -8.20 1.35 -20.56
CA ILE A 172 -6.82 0.84 -20.61
C ILE A 172 -6.79 -0.66 -20.88
N ALA A 173 -5.67 -1.16 -21.42
CA ALA A 173 -5.52 -2.56 -21.81
C ALA A 173 -5.54 -3.54 -20.61
N LYS A 174 -5.09 -3.09 -19.44
CA LYS A 174 -5.04 -3.88 -18.19
C LYS A 174 -5.84 -3.17 -17.11
N PRO A 175 -7.19 -3.25 -17.08
CA PRO A 175 -8.01 -2.44 -16.17
C PRO A 175 -8.01 -2.91 -14.72
N HIS A 176 -7.50 -4.11 -14.43
CA HIS A 176 -7.42 -4.60 -13.05
C HIS A 176 -6.19 -4.04 -12.36
N ILE A 177 -6.41 -3.15 -11.39
CA ILE A 177 -5.38 -2.62 -10.50
C ILE A 177 -5.52 -3.35 -9.16
N PRO A 178 -4.55 -4.20 -8.77
CA PRO A 178 -4.60 -4.87 -7.47
C PRO A 178 -4.57 -3.86 -6.34
N VAL A 179 -5.45 -4.05 -5.34
CA VAL A 179 -5.53 -3.22 -4.14
C VAL A 179 -5.24 -4.06 -2.91
N LEU A 180 -4.21 -3.68 -2.16
CA LEU A 180 -3.89 -4.22 -0.85
C LEU A 180 -4.15 -3.16 0.22
N ILE A 181 -4.59 -3.56 1.41
CA ILE A 181 -4.71 -2.63 2.54
C ILE A 181 -3.88 -3.07 3.72
N ALA A 182 -3.30 -2.08 4.43
CA ALA A 182 -2.68 -2.34 5.72
C ALA A 182 -3.74 -2.68 6.77
N ALA A 183 -3.60 -3.83 7.40
CA ALA A 183 -4.54 -4.30 8.40
C ALA A 183 -3.84 -4.95 9.60
N VAL A 184 -4.29 -4.56 10.81
CA VAL A 184 -3.80 -5.10 12.08
C VAL A 184 -4.96 -5.61 12.94
N GLN A 185 -6.09 -4.91 12.94
CA GLN A 185 -7.25 -5.27 13.74
C GLN A 185 -8.23 -6.13 12.94
N GLU A 186 -8.95 -7.02 13.62
CA GLU A 186 -9.86 -8.01 13.04
C GLU A 186 -10.80 -7.44 11.97
N ARG A 187 -11.46 -6.31 12.27
CA ARG A 187 -12.41 -5.70 11.32
C ARG A 187 -11.73 -5.23 10.05
N MET A 188 -10.51 -4.68 10.14
CA MET A 188 -9.76 -4.24 8.96
C MET A 188 -9.25 -5.43 8.15
N LEU A 189 -8.84 -6.53 8.83
CA LEU A 189 -8.50 -7.80 8.18
C LEU A 189 -9.70 -8.38 7.41
N GLN A 190 -10.90 -8.34 8.02
CA GLN A 190 -12.12 -8.77 7.33
C GLN A 190 -12.41 -7.90 6.10
N VAL A 191 -12.22 -6.59 6.18
CA VAL A 191 -12.37 -5.69 5.02
C VAL A 191 -11.35 -6.03 3.93
N ALA A 192 -10.10 -6.32 4.28
CA ALA A 192 -9.09 -6.77 3.31
C ALA A 192 -9.58 -8.03 2.56
N GLY A 193 -10.03 -9.04 3.28
CA GLY A 193 -10.59 -10.25 2.69
C GLY A 193 -11.82 -9.99 1.83
N GLU A 194 -12.69 -9.06 2.25
CA GLU A 194 -13.98 -8.83 1.59
C GLU A 194 -13.85 -8.05 0.27
N VAL A 195 -13.04 -7.00 0.21
CA VAL A 195 -13.04 -6.06 -0.93
C VAL A 195 -11.70 -5.83 -1.62
N CYS A 196 -10.61 -6.42 -1.10
CA CYS A 196 -9.27 -6.22 -1.65
C CYS A 196 -8.73 -7.48 -2.34
N ASP A 197 -7.62 -7.31 -3.07
CA ASP A 197 -6.89 -8.41 -3.70
C ASP A 197 -5.82 -8.97 -2.77
N GLY A 198 -5.55 -8.29 -1.65
CA GLY A 198 -4.60 -8.73 -0.65
C GLY A 198 -4.55 -7.84 0.59
N VAL A 199 -3.60 -8.17 1.47
CA VAL A 199 -3.34 -7.48 2.73
C VAL A 199 -1.85 -7.18 2.89
N ARG A 200 -1.53 -6.01 3.45
CA ARG A 200 -0.19 -5.69 3.96
C ARG A 200 -0.20 -5.78 5.49
N LEU A 201 0.49 -6.78 6.01
CA LEU A 201 0.66 -6.98 7.46
C LEU A 201 1.82 -6.15 7.97
N HIS A 202 1.78 -5.80 9.25
CA HIS A 202 2.85 -5.03 9.87
C HIS A 202 4.11 -5.89 10.08
N GLY A 203 5.32 -5.30 10.02
CA GLY A 203 6.59 -6.00 10.17
C GLY A 203 6.86 -6.61 11.55
N ILE A 204 6.04 -6.32 12.57
CA ILE A 204 6.14 -6.92 13.93
C ILE A 204 5.12 -8.03 14.21
N VAL A 205 4.42 -8.54 13.18
CA VAL A 205 3.49 -9.65 13.37
C VAL A 205 4.22 -10.93 13.78
N THR A 206 3.62 -11.67 14.70
CA THR A 206 4.13 -12.95 15.16
C THR A 206 3.43 -14.12 14.46
N ARG A 207 4.03 -15.29 14.44
CA ARG A 207 3.38 -16.50 13.91
C ARG A 207 2.05 -16.75 14.59
N ARG A 208 2.00 -16.62 15.92
CA ARG A 208 0.77 -16.78 16.71
C ARG A 208 -0.32 -15.81 16.25
N TYR A 209 0.01 -14.53 16.05
CA TYR A 209 -0.94 -13.54 15.56
C TYR A 209 -1.45 -13.90 14.14
N LEU A 210 -0.59 -14.40 13.27
CA LEU A 210 -1.00 -14.84 11.93
C LEU A 210 -2.02 -15.97 12.01
N ASP A 211 -1.74 -16.99 12.82
CA ASP A 211 -2.59 -18.20 12.90
C ASP A 211 -3.90 -17.95 13.67
N GLU A 212 -3.86 -17.19 14.77
CA GLU A 212 -5.02 -17.00 15.65
C GLU A 212 -5.90 -15.81 15.23
N ILE A 213 -5.34 -14.79 14.61
CA ILE A 213 -6.05 -13.52 14.32
C ILE A 213 -6.11 -13.22 12.82
N ALA A 214 -4.94 -13.15 12.13
CA ALA A 214 -4.91 -12.61 10.78
C ALA A 214 -5.61 -13.53 9.77
N PHE A 215 -5.16 -14.77 9.66
CA PHE A 215 -5.71 -15.70 8.67
C PHE A 215 -7.22 -15.98 8.88
N PRO A 216 -7.72 -16.26 10.10
CA PRO A 216 -9.15 -16.47 10.30
C PRO A 216 -10.00 -15.26 9.90
N ASN A 217 -9.55 -14.04 10.21
CA ASN A 217 -10.31 -12.84 9.86
C ASN A 217 -10.24 -12.49 8.38
N LEU A 218 -9.10 -12.71 7.72
CA LEU A 218 -8.97 -12.57 6.26
C LEU A 218 -9.90 -13.57 5.55
N GLN A 219 -9.89 -14.83 5.97
CA GLN A 219 -10.75 -15.87 5.41
C GLN A 219 -12.24 -15.53 5.59
N LYS A 220 -12.64 -15.10 6.79
CA LYS A 220 -14.02 -14.66 7.07
C LYS A 220 -14.46 -13.50 6.17
N GLY A 221 -13.55 -12.55 5.91
CA GLY A 221 -13.82 -11.46 4.97
C GLY A 221 -13.95 -11.96 3.53
N PHE A 222 -13.06 -12.87 3.12
CA PHE A 222 -13.07 -13.45 1.79
C PHE A 222 -14.36 -14.24 1.52
N GLU A 223 -14.82 -15.05 2.45
CA GLU A 223 -16.11 -15.76 2.38
C GLU A 223 -17.28 -14.78 2.22
N LYS A 224 -17.27 -13.68 2.96
CA LYS A 224 -18.28 -12.63 2.88
C LYS A 224 -18.31 -11.92 1.53
N SER A 225 -17.19 -11.90 0.79
CA SER A 225 -17.14 -11.31 -0.55
C SER A 225 -17.98 -12.04 -1.59
N GLY A 226 -18.34 -13.30 -1.34
CA GLY A 226 -19.00 -14.18 -2.31
C GLY A 226 -18.08 -14.68 -3.44
N ARG A 227 -16.78 -14.38 -3.38
CA ARG A 227 -15.80 -14.89 -4.36
C ARG A 227 -15.64 -16.41 -4.22
N PRO A 228 -15.42 -17.13 -5.35
CA PRO A 228 -15.15 -18.56 -5.29
C PRO A 228 -13.94 -18.87 -4.41
N GLN A 229 -14.04 -19.87 -3.52
CA GLN A 229 -12.95 -20.26 -2.63
C GLN A 229 -11.65 -20.61 -3.38
N ALA A 230 -11.77 -21.09 -4.61
CA ALA A 230 -10.60 -21.37 -5.47
C ALA A 230 -9.76 -20.11 -5.77
N GLU A 231 -10.33 -18.91 -5.67
CA GLU A 231 -9.62 -17.65 -5.88
C GLU A 231 -8.79 -17.22 -4.66
N TRP A 232 -9.01 -17.83 -3.49
CA TRP A 232 -8.19 -17.55 -2.30
C TRP A 232 -6.69 -17.71 -2.54
N LYS A 233 -6.29 -18.64 -3.40
CA LYS A 233 -4.89 -18.83 -3.78
C LYS A 233 -4.25 -17.60 -4.44
N ASN A 234 -5.05 -16.69 -4.99
CA ASN A 234 -4.62 -15.47 -5.65
C ASN A 234 -4.61 -14.27 -4.68
N PHE A 235 -5.17 -14.44 -3.47
CA PHE A 235 -5.19 -13.39 -2.46
C PHE A 235 -3.79 -13.17 -1.91
N GLU A 236 -3.23 -11.97 -2.11
CA GLU A 236 -1.87 -11.66 -1.70
C GLU A 236 -1.80 -11.36 -0.20
N ILE A 237 -0.88 -12.03 0.49
CA ILE A 237 -0.57 -11.75 1.89
C ILE A 237 0.86 -11.25 1.94
N SER A 238 1.01 -9.93 1.96
CA SER A 238 2.30 -9.26 2.08
C SER A 238 2.59 -8.97 3.54
N GLY A 239 3.80 -9.21 3.96
CA GLY A 239 4.27 -8.97 5.32
C GLY A 239 5.55 -9.72 5.57
N GLY A 240 6.26 -9.33 6.61
CA GLY A 240 7.53 -9.98 6.96
C GLY A 240 8.03 -9.39 8.26
N GLY A 241 9.07 -10.01 8.82
CA GLY A 241 9.80 -9.48 9.97
C GLY A 241 10.79 -8.40 9.55
N PHE A 242 11.32 -7.68 10.52
CA PHE A 242 12.52 -6.89 10.31
C PHE A 242 13.71 -7.83 10.15
N LEU A 243 14.55 -7.54 9.16
CA LEU A 243 15.75 -8.31 8.88
C LEU A 243 17.01 -7.47 9.21
N CYS A 244 17.87 -8.00 10.07
CA CYS A 244 19.16 -7.40 10.36
C CYS A 244 20.26 -8.19 9.65
N VAL A 245 20.86 -7.59 8.64
CA VAL A 245 22.00 -8.16 7.91
C VAL A 245 23.22 -7.27 8.16
N ALA A 246 24.36 -7.89 8.45
CA ALA A 246 25.61 -7.17 8.72
C ALA A 246 26.83 -8.02 8.32
N PRO A 247 27.97 -7.40 7.96
CA PRO A 247 29.17 -8.09 7.53
C PRO A 247 29.90 -8.81 8.67
N ASP A 248 29.69 -8.38 9.92
CA ASP A 248 30.33 -8.92 11.11
C ASP A 248 29.43 -8.84 12.35
N ARG A 249 29.90 -9.47 13.46
CA ARG A 249 29.13 -9.54 14.73
C ARG A 249 28.91 -8.17 15.38
N ASP A 250 29.88 -7.28 15.32
CA ASP A 250 29.76 -5.95 15.95
C ASP A 250 28.78 -5.06 15.17
N ALA A 251 28.81 -5.11 13.85
CA ALA A 251 27.84 -4.44 13.00
C ALA A 251 26.44 -5.03 13.19
N LEU A 252 26.33 -6.36 13.37
CA LEU A 252 25.05 -7.01 13.66
C LEU A 252 24.48 -6.57 15.01
N ALA A 253 25.33 -6.50 16.06
CA ALA A 253 24.90 -6.03 17.38
C ALA A 253 24.34 -4.61 17.31
N ARG A 254 25.01 -3.69 16.60
CA ARG A 254 24.51 -2.33 16.37
C ARG A 254 23.19 -2.31 15.59
N ALA A 255 23.06 -3.14 14.55
CA ALA A 255 21.82 -3.25 13.77
C ALA A 255 20.64 -3.76 14.61
N VAL A 256 20.89 -4.74 15.48
CA VAL A 256 19.89 -5.28 16.42
C VAL A 256 19.44 -4.21 17.43
N GLU A 257 20.36 -3.44 18.03
CA GLU A 257 19.97 -2.34 18.94
C GLU A 257 19.15 -1.26 18.25
N LYS A 258 19.50 -0.90 17.02
CA LYS A 258 18.69 0.02 16.20
C LYS A 258 17.29 -0.57 15.92
N MET A 259 17.21 -1.86 15.63
CA MET A 259 15.93 -2.53 15.38
C MET A 259 15.04 -2.59 16.63
N LYS A 260 15.62 -2.83 17.81
CA LYS A 260 14.87 -2.77 19.10
C LYS A 260 14.21 -1.40 19.29
N SER A 261 14.91 -0.31 18.96
CA SER A 261 14.35 1.05 19.03
C SER A 261 13.18 1.23 18.06
N THR A 262 13.29 0.68 16.84
CA THR A 262 12.21 0.68 15.86
C THR A 262 10.98 -0.09 16.35
N ILE A 263 11.18 -1.28 16.91
CA ILE A 263 10.09 -2.10 17.47
C ILE A 263 9.42 -1.39 18.66
N ALA A 264 10.22 -0.78 19.55
CA ALA A 264 9.69 -0.02 20.69
C ALA A 264 8.83 1.18 20.24
N PHE A 265 9.24 1.89 19.19
CA PHE A 265 8.45 2.97 18.60
C PHE A 265 7.07 2.47 18.13
N TYR A 266 7.01 1.38 17.38
CA TYR A 266 5.73 0.82 16.92
C TYR A 266 4.90 0.20 18.04
N GLY A 267 5.51 -0.32 19.10
CA GLY A 267 4.81 -0.84 20.27
C GLY A 267 4.19 0.23 21.17
N SER A 268 4.58 1.52 20.99
CA SER A 268 4.07 2.66 21.74
C SER A 268 2.95 3.43 21.02
N THR A 269 2.63 3.08 19.81
CA THR A 269 1.58 3.72 18.97
C THR A 269 0.35 2.85 18.86
#